data_4cd895f7b6aa09961daf81d7aa6b1d28
#
_entry.id   4cd895f7b6aa09961daf81d7aa6b1d28
#
_cell.length_a   1.000
_cell.length_b   1.000
_cell.length_c   1.000
_cell.angle_alpha   90.00
_cell.angle_beta   90.00
_cell.angle_gamma   90.00
#
_symmetry.space_group_name_H-M   'P 1'
#
loop_
_entity.id
_entity.type
_entity.pdbx_description
1 polymer ?
#
loop_
_entity_poly.entity_id
_entity_poly.type
_entity_poly.pdbx_seq_one_letter_code
_entity_poly.pdbx_strand_id
1 'polypeptide(L)'
;MEMGQEDLLALTENVINEYLQEGSIEGLSLLMDQDVIAYSHLNVNYVRGDWNVRQFLNREYERLSPLSLNRCKMRCTMTGEGASVVARLILTCTKAKNLIFLNITVMYKFQEDDCPVITGIHIDRDYRHENTYRSVNQGKLNGVVVDYLATYDELTGIYNKQAFYTKTKEMLLDNPDKNFDLLRINIERFKVLNDLFGESTGDKLLRYIGKFLKEINLPLCVSGRLYADNFVVCYEAGKGDSRRMINTLQMVADSFAINNRTILSFGLYRIDDKTLPVSVMCDRANMALWKAKGNFKNPYCEYDEKMRQQVLKEQKIINAMEMAIQNKEFTLYLQPKYNIEKGTIIGAEALVRWISQENGFISPGDFIPVFENNGFVYEVDKFIWEESCRYLRKWLDEGREVHPISVNVSRIDLYDPKLVKHLVDLREKYQLPSQYLELEITESAYTEDPEQIITITRQLREAGFVILMDDFGTGYSSLNMLKDIQIDVLKLDMGFLKSSDYSAKGGNILTAILKMAESLKMQTIAEGVETKEQVEFLKSIGCKYVQGFYYSKPLPVGEFEKLISNIKE
;
A
#
# COMPACT_ATOMS: atom_id res chain seq x y z
N MET A 1 28.78 -31.39 12.58
CA MET A 1 29.00 -30.82 13.94
C MET A 1 27.89 -29.75 14.04
N GLU A 2 26.92 -29.96 14.92
CA GLU A 2 25.84 -28.97 15.08
C GLU A 2 26.43 -27.63 15.47
N MET A 3 26.15 -26.58 14.74
CA MET A 3 26.61 -25.21 15.02
C MET A 3 25.95 -24.73 16.31
N GLY A 4 26.74 -24.53 17.34
CA GLY A 4 26.28 -24.09 18.64
C GLY A 4 26.05 -22.57 18.71
N GLN A 5 25.45 -22.12 19.80
CA GLN A 5 25.19 -20.70 20.06
C GLN A 5 26.49 -19.86 20.12
N GLU A 6 27.57 -20.41 20.64
CA GLU A 6 28.87 -19.73 20.74
C GLU A 6 29.52 -19.57 19.37
N ASP A 7 29.45 -20.60 18.52
CA ASP A 7 29.99 -20.56 17.16
C ASP A 7 29.27 -19.49 16.30
N LEU A 8 27.94 -19.39 16.44
CA LEU A 8 27.15 -18.40 15.72
C LEU A 8 27.41 -16.96 16.21
N LEU A 9 27.67 -16.78 17.52
CA LEU A 9 28.07 -15.50 18.06
C LEU A 9 29.43 -15.07 17.50
N ALA A 10 30.41 -15.98 17.46
CA ALA A 10 31.74 -15.72 16.93
C ALA A 10 31.70 -15.39 15.44
N LEU A 11 30.93 -16.14 14.67
CA LEU A 11 30.69 -15.89 13.24
C LEU A 11 30.09 -14.50 13.01
N THR A 12 29.04 -14.17 13.77
CA THR A 12 28.36 -12.87 13.65
C THR A 12 29.28 -11.71 14.06
N GLU A 13 30.11 -11.90 15.09
CA GLU A 13 31.09 -10.90 15.53
C GLU A 13 32.11 -10.61 14.43
N ASN A 14 32.62 -11.63 13.77
CA ASN A 14 33.60 -11.48 12.70
C ASN A 14 33.01 -10.70 11.51
N VAL A 15 31.84 -11.08 11.00
CA VAL A 15 31.23 -10.41 9.84
C VAL A 15 30.76 -8.98 10.15
N ILE A 16 30.33 -8.70 11.38
CA ILE A 16 30.00 -7.33 11.81
C ILE A 16 31.24 -6.47 11.94
N ASN A 17 32.34 -7.00 12.48
CA ASN A 17 33.60 -6.28 12.61
C ASN A 17 34.20 -5.95 11.22
N GLU A 18 34.21 -6.91 10.29
CA GLU A 18 34.65 -6.72 8.92
C GLU A 18 33.82 -5.61 8.23
N TYR A 19 32.51 -5.65 8.35
CA TYR A 19 31.62 -4.63 7.81
C TYR A 19 31.87 -3.24 8.40
N LEU A 20 31.99 -3.12 9.73
CA LEU A 20 32.09 -1.81 10.39
C LEU A 20 33.48 -1.18 10.34
N GLN A 21 34.54 -1.98 10.35
CA GLN A 21 35.93 -1.47 10.37
C GLN A 21 36.52 -1.33 9.00
N GLU A 22 36.30 -2.29 8.11
CA GLU A 22 36.91 -2.36 6.80
C GLU A 22 35.96 -1.91 5.66
N GLY A 23 34.67 -1.79 5.95
CA GLY A 23 33.65 -1.51 4.94
C GLY A 23 33.41 -2.67 3.98
N SER A 24 33.99 -3.83 4.30
CA SER A 24 33.82 -5.03 3.50
C SER A 24 32.50 -5.72 3.82
N ILE A 25 31.76 -6.06 2.80
CA ILE A 25 30.54 -6.87 2.90
C ILE A 25 30.76 -8.30 2.41
N GLU A 26 32.00 -8.69 2.12
CA GLU A 26 32.30 -10.01 1.54
C GLU A 26 31.92 -11.14 2.48
N GLY A 27 32.28 -11.07 3.75
CA GLY A 27 31.90 -12.06 4.76
C GLY A 27 30.39 -12.19 4.93
N LEU A 28 29.67 -11.06 5.00
CA LEU A 28 28.21 -11.07 5.02
C LEU A 28 27.62 -11.66 3.74
N SER A 29 28.17 -11.31 2.59
CA SER A 29 27.69 -11.74 1.28
C SER A 29 27.76 -13.25 1.05
N LEU A 30 28.81 -13.89 1.58
CA LEU A 30 28.98 -15.35 1.47
C LEU A 30 27.92 -16.13 2.25
N LEU A 31 27.33 -15.50 3.27
CA LEU A 31 26.31 -16.10 4.12
C LEU A 31 24.89 -15.68 3.76
N MET A 32 24.68 -14.75 2.81
CA MET A 32 23.35 -14.26 2.45
C MET A 32 22.58 -15.26 1.59
N ASP A 33 21.32 -15.47 1.95
CA ASP A 33 20.34 -16.14 1.09
C ASP A 33 20.02 -15.29 -0.15
N GLN A 34 19.61 -15.93 -1.26
CA GLN A 34 19.17 -15.23 -2.47
C GLN A 34 17.98 -14.29 -2.23
N ASP A 35 17.13 -14.64 -1.27
CA ASP A 35 15.93 -13.91 -0.86
C ASP A 35 16.10 -13.10 0.42
N VAL A 36 17.35 -12.86 0.86
CA VAL A 36 17.66 -12.10 2.07
C VAL A 36 16.95 -10.75 2.10
N ILE A 37 16.48 -10.35 3.28
CA ILE A 37 15.78 -9.09 3.51
C ILE A 37 16.63 -8.20 4.41
N ALA A 38 16.80 -6.92 4.06
CA ALA A 38 17.40 -5.94 4.95
C ALA A 38 16.53 -4.70 5.09
N TYR A 39 16.53 -4.12 6.29
CA TYR A 39 15.84 -2.85 6.55
C TYR A 39 16.56 -2.08 7.67
N SER A 40 16.37 -0.76 7.66
CA SER A 40 16.85 0.15 8.69
C SER A 40 15.72 1.06 9.13
N HIS A 41 15.67 1.43 10.39
CA HIS A 41 14.70 2.40 10.93
C HIS A 41 14.80 3.79 10.28
N LEU A 42 15.89 4.05 9.58
CA LEU A 42 16.14 5.31 8.87
C LEU A 42 15.57 5.32 7.44
N ASN A 43 15.29 4.13 6.89
CA ASN A 43 14.64 3.93 5.60
C ASN A 43 13.43 3.03 5.80
N VAL A 44 12.24 3.57 5.58
CA VAL A 44 10.95 2.87 5.76
C VAL A 44 10.75 1.71 4.79
N ASN A 45 11.60 1.59 3.76
CA ASN A 45 11.52 0.55 2.76
C ASN A 45 12.51 -0.58 3.09
N TYR A 46 12.02 -1.80 3.25
CA TYR A 46 12.85 -2.98 3.23
C TYR A 46 13.36 -3.24 1.81
N VAL A 47 14.55 -3.80 1.70
CA VAL A 47 15.13 -4.29 0.44
C VAL A 47 15.21 -5.81 0.48
N ARG A 48 14.91 -6.47 -0.63
CA ARG A 48 14.94 -7.93 -0.76
C ARG A 48 15.89 -8.34 -1.88
N GLY A 49 16.55 -9.47 -1.68
CA GLY A 49 17.49 -10.07 -2.60
C GLY A 49 18.92 -9.62 -2.38
N ASP A 50 19.86 -10.54 -2.55
CA ASP A 50 21.28 -10.39 -2.24
C ASP A 50 21.87 -9.10 -2.82
N TRP A 51 21.68 -8.83 -4.12
CA TRP A 51 22.23 -7.63 -4.75
C TRP A 51 21.71 -6.32 -4.16
N ASN A 52 20.40 -6.23 -3.90
CA ASN A 52 19.76 -5.04 -3.31
C ASN A 52 20.23 -4.82 -1.88
N VAL A 53 20.39 -5.90 -1.10
CA VAL A 53 20.87 -5.85 0.28
C VAL A 53 22.32 -5.41 0.33
N ARG A 54 23.18 -5.86 -0.57
CA ARG A 54 24.58 -5.37 -0.69
C ARG A 54 24.62 -3.87 -0.95
N GLN A 55 23.80 -3.37 -1.89
CA GLN A 55 23.73 -1.93 -2.18
C GLN A 55 23.19 -1.12 -1.00
N PHE A 56 22.26 -1.69 -0.25
CA PHE A 56 21.76 -1.08 0.99
C PHE A 56 22.83 -0.99 2.06
N LEU A 57 23.55 -2.08 2.36
CA LEU A 57 24.62 -2.11 3.35
C LEU A 57 25.77 -1.16 3.00
N ASN A 58 26.19 -1.09 1.75
CA ASN A 58 27.19 -0.13 1.29
C ASN A 58 26.78 1.32 1.54
N ARG A 59 25.54 1.67 1.21
CA ARG A 59 25.00 3.02 1.47
C ARG A 59 24.91 3.35 2.95
N GLU A 60 24.50 2.41 3.80
CA GLU A 60 24.48 2.62 5.26
C GLU A 60 25.90 2.76 5.80
N TYR A 61 26.87 1.99 5.31
CA TYR A 61 28.27 2.15 5.71
C TYR A 61 28.84 3.52 5.31
N GLU A 62 28.70 3.95 4.05
CA GLU A 62 29.17 5.26 3.58
C GLU A 62 28.58 6.43 4.39
N ARG A 63 27.33 6.29 4.81
CA ARG A 63 26.63 7.27 5.62
C ARG A 63 27.19 7.38 7.04
N LEU A 64 27.66 6.29 7.60
CA LEU A 64 28.14 6.20 8.98
C LEU A 64 29.67 6.31 9.09
N SER A 65 30.42 5.99 8.04
CA SER A 65 31.89 5.89 7.99
C SER A 65 32.61 7.24 8.09
N PRO A 66 33.86 7.30 8.62
CA PRO A 66 34.58 6.20 9.24
C PRO A 66 34.19 5.98 10.70
N LEU A 67 34.07 4.72 11.09
CA LEU A 67 33.65 4.28 12.41
C LEU A 67 34.78 3.53 13.12
N SER A 68 34.84 3.66 14.45
CA SER A 68 35.64 2.78 15.29
C SER A 68 34.75 2.11 16.34
N LEU A 69 34.88 0.81 16.50
CA LEU A 69 34.12 0.02 17.47
C LEU A 69 34.72 0.17 18.86
N ASN A 70 33.95 0.72 19.81
CA ASN A 70 34.38 0.89 21.20
C ASN A 70 33.89 -0.27 22.07
N ARG A 71 32.70 -0.78 21.80
CA ARG A 71 32.09 -1.86 22.58
C ARG A 71 31.10 -2.62 21.76
N CYS A 72 31.15 -3.95 21.86
CA CYS A 72 30.13 -4.85 21.30
C CYS A 72 29.56 -5.72 22.43
N LYS A 73 28.23 -5.89 22.46
CA LYS A 73 27.55 -6.89 23.27
C LYS A 73 26.58 -7.63 22.38
N MET A 74 26.69 -8.95 22.30
CA MET A 74 25.82 -9.77 21.50
C MET A 74 25.00 -10.73 22.34
N ARG A 75 23.85 -11.08 21.83
CA ARG A 75 22.95 -12.09 22.37
C ARG A 75 22.37 -12.92 21.21
N CYS A 76 22.52 -14.23 21.31
CA CYS A 76 21.93 -15.17 20.38
C CYS A 76 20.66 -15.79 20.99
N THR A 77 19.66 -16.00 20.16
CA THR A 77 18.44 -16.76 20.47
C THR A 77 18.27 -17.80 19.41
N MET A 78 18.34 -19.08 19.78
CA MET A 78 18.12 -20.23 18.90
C MET A 78 16.63 -20.54 18.82
N THR A 79 16.17 -20.96 17.65
CA THR A 79 14.80 -21.47 17.36
C THR A 79 14.93 -22.81 16.66
N GLY A 80 13.83 -23.58 16.52
CA GLY A 80 13.91 -24.93 15.94
C GLY A 80 14.40 -24.99 14.48
N GLU A 81 14.30 -23.90 13.72
CA GLU A 81 14.68 -23.86 12.29
C GLU A 81 15.73 -22.78 11.98
N GLY A 82 16.20 -22.02 12.99
CA GLY A 82 17.14 -20.94 12.77
C GLY A 82 17.57 -20.25 14.05
N ALA A 83 18.17 -19.06 13.91
CA ALA A 83 18.63 -18.26 15.02
C ALA A 83 18.53 -16.77 14.74
N SER A 84 18.49 -15.95 15.79
CA SER A 84 18.68 -14.51 15.69
C SER A 84 19.80 -14.05 16.61
N VAL A 85 20.73 -13.25 16.08
CA VAL A 85 21.79 -12.62 16.85
C VAL A 85 21.57 -11.11 16.88
N VAL A 86 21.43 -10.55 18.07
CA VAL A 86 21.29 -9.11 18.30
C VAL A 86 22.61 -8.57 18.84
N ALA A 87 23.30 -7.75 18.05
CA ALA A 87 24.51 -7.05 18.43
C ALA A 87 24.19 -5.60 18.84
N ARG A 88 24.53 -5.21 20.04
CA ARG A 88 24.49 -3.82 20.53
C ARG A 88 25.87 -3.23 20.51
N LEU A 89 26.05 -2.17 19.73
CA LEU A 89 27.35 -1.61 19.40
C LEU A 89 27.44 -0.17 19.90
N ILE A 90 28.59 0.19 20.44
CA ILE A 90 28.98 1.57 20.71
C ILE A 90 30.14 1.90 19.77
N LEU A 91 29.95 2.85 18.91
CA LEU A 91 30.88 3.25 17.85
C LEU A 91 31.24 4.73 18.01
N THR A 92 32.46 5.09 17.62
CA THR A 92 32.86 6.49 17.47
C THR A 92 32.93 6.85 16.01
N CYS A 93 32.17 7.85 15.59
CA CYS A 93 32.34 8.47 14.27
C CYS A 93 33.55 9.40 14.33
N THR A 94 34.62 9.06 13.61
CA THR A 94 35.89 9.81 13.66
C THR A 94 35.80 11.22 13.10
N LYS A 95 34.91 11.46 12.09
CA LYS A 95 34.68 12.79 11.51
C LYS A 95 33.95 13.72 12.48
N ALA A 96 32.90 13.24 13.13
CA ALA A 96 32.05 14.05 14.00
C ALA A 96 32.46 14.01 15.47
N LYS A 97 33.39 13.12 15.85
CA LYS A 97 33.82 12.83 17.26
C LYS A 97 32.62 12.49 18.17
N ASN A 98 31.57 11.93 17.61
CA ASN A 98 30.34 11.56 18.31
C ASN A 98 30.28 10.05 18.51
N LEU A 99 29.66 9.63 19.61
CA LEU A 99 29.32 8.23 19.84
C LEU A 99 28.01 7.91 19.11
N ILE A 100 27.99 6.76 18.45
CA ILE A 100 26.84 6.20 17.77
C ILE A 100 26.49 4.87 18.43
N PHE A 101 25.22 4.68 18.75
CA PHE A 101 24.70 3.43 19.31
C PHE A 101 23.90 2.71 18.23
N LEU A 102 24.38 1.56 17.80
CA LEU A 102 23.69 0.72 16.80
C LEU A 102 23.24 -0.60 17.43
N ASN A 103 22.05 -1.03 17.03
CA ASN A 103 21.60 -2.40 17.20
C ASN A 103 21.57 -3.05 15.82
N ILE A 104 22.32 -4.12 15.63
CA ILE A 104 22.26 -4.93 14.41
C ILE A 104 21.65 -6.27 14.78
N THR A 105 20.57 -6.65 14.13
CA THR A 105 19.97 -7.97 14.27
C THR A 105 20.22 -8.75 12.99
N VAL A 106 20.85 -9.90 13.10
CA VAL A 106 21.07 -10.84 12.00
C VAL A 106 20.22 -12.07 12.24
N MET A 107 19.41 -12.42 11.28
CA MET A 107 18.55 -13.60 11.31
C MET A 107 19.16 -14.70 10.43
N TYR A 108 19.27 -15.88 10.98
CA TYR A 108 19.84 -17.06 10.34
C TYR A 108 18.77 -18.15 10.16
N LYS A 109 18.88 -18.89 9.06
CA LYS A 109 18.23 -20.18 8.86
C LYS A 109 19.31 -21.23 8.67
N PHE A 110 19.12 -22.42 9.19
CA PHE A 110 20.02 -23.55 8.97
C PHE A 110 19.57 -24.35 7.74
N GLN A 111 20.53 -24.69 6.88
CA GLN A 111 20.32 -25.60 5.76
C GLN A 111 20.45 -27.06 6.21
N GLU A 112 20.20 -28.02 5.32
CA GLU A 112 20.24 -29.47 5.64
C GLU A 112 21.61 -29.97 6.13
N ASP A 113 22.69 -29.21 5.86
CA ASP A 113 24.06 -29.48 6.31
C ASP A 113 24.49 -28.68 7.54
N ASP A 114 23.56 -28.11 8.30
CA ASP A 114 23.79 -27.22 9.45
C ASP A 114 24.56 -25.91 9.13
N CYS A 115 24.69 -25.56 7.85
CA CYS A 115 25.29 -24.29 7.45
C CYS A 115 24.31 -23.12 7.69
N PRO A 116 24.72 -22.05 8.42
CA PRO A 116 23.89 -20.91 8.65
C PRO A 116 23.83 -20.00 7.42
N VAL A 117 22.63 -19.63 7.01
CA VAL A 117 22.40 -18.68 5.92
C VAL A 117 21.63 -17.48 6.45
N ILE A 118 22.09 -16.27 6.13
CA ILE A 118 21.48 -15.03 6.57
C ILE A 118 20.22 -14.77 5.74
N THR A 119 19.07 -14.79 6.39
CA THR A 119 17.76 -14.52 5.78
C THR A 119 17.27 -13.10 6.06
N GLY A 120 17.86 -12.41 7.03
CA GLY A 120 17.49 -11.04 7.33
C GLY A 120 18.53 -10.26 8.11
N ILE A 121 18.62 -8.95 7.81
CA ILE A 121 19.49 -8.01 8.52
C ILE A 121 18.68 -6.77 8.87
N HIS A 122 18.68 -6.40 10.14
CA HIS A 122 18.06 -5.17 10.63
C HIS A 122 19.09 -4.29 11.32
N ILE A 123 19.20 -3.04 10.88
CA ILE A 123 20.09 -2.03 11.46
C ILE A 123 19.23 -0.92 12.07
N ASP A 124 19.36 -0.73 13.37
CA ASP A 124 18.66 0.32 14.11
C ASP A 124 19.65 1.18 14.90
N ARG A 125 19.45 2.50 14.88
CA ARG A 125 20.23 3.45 15.65
C ARG A 125 19.53 3.75 16.96
N ASP A 126 20.16 3.41 18.09
CA ASP A 126 19.61 3.67 19.41
C ASP A 126 19.91 5.09 19.89
N TYR A 127 19.07 6.03 19.44
CA TYR A 127 19.18 7.45 19.81
C TYR A 127 19.01 7.70 21.32
N ARG A 128 18.42 6.78 22.09
CA ARG A 128 18.18 6.93 23.53
C ARG A 128 19.48 6.95 24.32
N HIS A 129 20.45 6.17 23.90
CA HIS A 129 21.75 6.12 24.56
C HIS A 129 22.71 7.21 24.09
N GLU A 130 22.62 7.70 22.87
CA GLU A 130 23.43 8.81 22.36
C GLU A 130 23.25 10.08 23.21
N ASN A 131 22.02 10.44 23.52
CA ASN A 131 21.70 11.65 24.28
C ASN A 131 22.12 11.53 25.73
N THR A 132 21.97 10.37 26.36
CA THR A 132 22.42 10.10 27.74
C THR A 132 23.94 10.21 27.86
N TYR A 133 24.71 9.74 26.87
CA TYR A 133 26.18 9.75 26.91
C TYR A 133 26.76 11.15 26.63
N ARG A 134 26.14 11.95 25.79
CA ARG A 134 26.50 13.36 25.58
C ARG A 134 26.35 14.16 26.89
N SER A 135 25.28 13.90 27.65
CA SER A 135 24.99 14.59 28.90
C SER A 135 25.97 14.21 30.02
N VAL A 136 26.44 12.96 30.09
CA VAL A 136 27.38 12.48 31.10
C VAL A 136 28.81 12.99 30.87
N ASN A 137 29.24 13.11 29.59
CA ASN A 137 30.61 13.55 29.27
C ASN A 137 30.80 15.08 29.29
N GLN A 138 29.76 15.88 29.34
CA GLN A 138 29.88 17.35 29.50
C GLN A 138 30.03 17.79 30.98
N GLY A 139 30.18 16.85 31.89
CA GLY A 139 30.76 17.10 33.23
C GLY A 139 30.00 18.05 34.15
N LYS A 140 28.73 18.37 33.90
CA LYS A 140 27.83 19.08 34.83
C LYS A 140 26.38 18.91 34.43
N LEU A 141 25.80 17.73 34.63
CA LEU A 141 24.35 17.60 34.58
C LEU A 141 23.90 16.83 35.82
N ASN A 142 23.39 17.59 36.79
CA ASN A 142 22.70 17.06 37.97
C ASN A 142 21.55 16.13 37.51
N GLY A 143 21.16 15.13 38.31
CA GLY A 143 20.14 14.13 38.05
C GLY A 143 18.83 14.67 37.42
N VAL A 144 18.55 15.97 37.57
CA VAL A 144 17.41 16.71 36.99
C VAL A 144 17.35 16.67 35.45
N VAL A 145 18.50 16.64 34.77
CA VAL A 145 18.52 16.65 33.29
C VAL A 145 18.37 15.23 32.73
N VAL A 146 18.88 14.23 33.45
CA VAL A 146 18.67 12.83 33.10
C VAL A 146 17.19 12.47 33.23
N ASP A 147 16.51 12.95 34.26
CA ASP A 147 15.06 12.79 34.45
C ASP A 147 14.25 13.55 33.40
N TYR A 148 14.71 14.74 32.98
CA TYR A 148 14.03 15.51 31.94
C TYR A 148 14.06 14.80 30.59
N LEU A 149 15.22 14.32 30.13
CA LEU A 149 15.35 13.61 28.84
C LEU A 149 14.72 12.21 28.87
N ALA A 150 14.62 11.58 30.02
CA ALA A 150 13.87 10.35 30.21
C ALA A 150 12.36 10.56 30.06
N THR A 151 11.87 11.80 30.27
CA THR A 151 10.45 12.12 30.34
C THR A 151 9.95 12.93 29.15
N TYR A 152 10.75 13.85 28.63
CA TYR A 152 10.32 14.80 27.60
C TYR A 152 11.07 14.60 26.28
N ASP A 153 10.40 14.96 25.18
CA ASP A 153 11.03 15.08 23.85
C ASP A 153 11.92 16.33 23.81
N GLU A 154 13.20 16.15 23.48
CA GLU A 154 14.20 17.20 23.50
C GLU A 154 13.88 18.40 22.60
N LEU A 155 13.27 18.14 21.44
CA LEU A 155 12.97 19.16 20.46
C LEU A 155 11.76 20.01 20.85
N THR A 156 10.69 19.34 21.33
CA THR A 156 9.38 19.98 21.52
C THR A 156 9.02 20.26 22.98
N GLY A 157 9.70 19.60 23.92
CA GLY A 157 9.48 19.78 25.37
C GLY A 157 8.14 19.26 25.90
N ILE A 158 7.39 18.49 25.11
CA ILE A 158 6.24 17.68 25.55
C ILE A 158 6.72 16.27 25.90
N TYR A 159 5.84 15.40 26.41
CA TYR A 159 6.25 14.05 26.76
C TYR A 159 6.80 13.27 25.57
N ASN A 160 7.87 12.51 25.79
CA ASN A 160 8.33 11.52 24.84
C ASN A 160 7.38 10.31 24.82
N LYS A 161 7.57 9.38 23.89
CA LYS A 161 6.70 8.19 23.70
C LYS A 161 6.46 7.43 25.00
N GLN A 162 7.53 7.15 25.75
CA GLN A 162 7.44 6.31 26.95
C GLN A 162 6.71 7.03 28.10
N ALA A 163 7.04 8.29 28.32
CA ALA A 163 6.39 9.10 29.33
C ALA A 163 4.92 9.36 28.99
N PHE A 164 4.60 9.61 27.72
CA PHE A 164 3.21 9.74 27.28
C PHE A 164 2.41 8.48 27.63
N TYR A 165 2.94 7.28 27.35
CA TYR A 165 2.25 6.03 27.67
C TYR A 165 2.01 5.87 29.16
N THR A 166 3.04 6.15 29.97
CA THR A 166 2.95 6.05 31.43
C THR A 166 1.96 7.05 32.00
N LYS A 167 2.07 8.33 31.60
CA LYS A 167 1.22 9.40 32.10
C LYS A 167 -0.24 9.26 31.68
N THR A 168 -0.47 8.82 30.45
CA THR A 168 -1.82 8.51 29.96
C THR A 168 -2.41 7.35 30.75
N LYS A 169 -1.66 6.27 30.98
CA LYS A 169 -2.13 5.15 31.78
C LYS A 169 -2.50 5.56 33.22
N GLU A 170 -1.64 6.33 33.88
CA GLU A 170 -1.92 6.90 35.21
C GLU A 170 -3.22 7.72 35.19
N MET A 171 -3.36 8.66 34.25
CA MET A 171 -4.55 9.50 34.11
C MET A 171 -5.83 8.70 33.91
N LEU A 172 -5.79 7.64 33.10
CA LEU A 172 -6.97 6.79 32.84
C LEU A 172 -7.38 5.98 34.08
N LEU A 173 -6.39 5.45 34.84
CA LEU A 173 -6.63 4.69 36.07
C LEU A 173 -7.17 5.56 37.20
N ASP A 174 -6.65 6.78 37.33
CA ASP A 174 -7.10 7.73 38.37
C ASP A 174 -8.51 8.30 38.09
N ASN A 175 -9.05 8.12 36.88
CA ASN A 175 -10.33 8.65 36.47
C ASN A 175 -11.23 7.58 35.79
N PRO A 176 -11.66 6.53 36.52
CA PRO A 176 -12.39 5.40 35.92
C PRO A 176 -13.75 5.81 35.35
N ASP A 177 -14.40 6.81 35.91
CA ASP A 177 -15.77 7.23 35.55
C ASP A 177 -15.81 8.25 34.39
N LYS A 178 -14.66 8.72 33.91
CA LYS A 178 -14.58 9.72 32.84
C LYS A 178 -14.30 9.10 31.49
N ASN A 179 -14.83 9.67 30.43
CA ASN A 179 -14.53 9.28 29.06
C ASN A 179 -13.32 10.06 28.53
N PHE A 180 -12.51 9.42 27.70
CA PHE A 180 -11.31 10.02 27.12
C PHE A 180 -11.26 9.79 25.63
N ASP A 181 -10.73 10.79 24.92
CA ASP A 181 -10.38 10.73 23.52
C ASP A 181 -8.86 10.75 23.35
N LEU A 182 -8.33 9.95 22.42
CA LEU A 182 -6.94 9.94 22.02
C LEU A 182 -6.82 10.37 20.56
N LEU A 183 -6.15 11.50 20.33
CA LEU A 183 -5.97 12.11 19.02
C LEU A 183 -4.51 11.93 18.56
N ARG A 184 -4.31 11.28 17.42
CA ARG A 184 -3.03 11.23 16.69
C ARG A 184 -3.00 12.36 15.67
N ILE A 185 -1.82 12.97 15.52
CA ILE A 185 -1.58 14.12 14.64
C ILE A 185 -0.32 13.83 13.84
N ASN A 186 -0.37 14.10 12.54
CA ASN A 186 0.78 13.98 11.65
C ASN A 186 0.82 15.19 10.70
N ILE A 187 2.01 15.64 10.31
CA ILE A 187 2.20 16.71 9.33
C ILE A 187 2.28 16.08 7.94
N GLU A 188 1.36 16.42 7.07
CA GLU A 188 1.38 15.92 5.69
C GLU A 188 2.63 16.35 4.95
N ARG A 189 3.26 15.40 4.26
CA ARG A 189 4.46 15.62 3.43
C ARG A 189 5.61 16.34 4.17
N PHE A 190 5.79 16.09 5.47
CA PHE A 190 6.81 16.74 6.28
C PHE A 190 8.23 16.58 5.71
N LYS A 191 8.55 15.46 5.07
CA LYS A 191 9.82 15.26 4.37
C LYS A 191 10.01 16.27 3.24
N VAL A 192 8.98 16.46 2.41
CA VAL A 192 9.01 17.45 1.31
C VAL A 192 9.19 18.89 1.86
N LEU A 193 8.56 19.19 3.00
CA LEU A 193 8.75 20.46 3.68
C LEU A 193 10.22 20.66 4.09
N ASN A 194 10.85 19.62 4.64
CA ASN A 194 12.28 19.68 5.00
C ASN A 194 13.18 19.81 3.76
N ASP A 195 12.85 19.12 2.67
CA ASP A 195 13.61 19.20 1.42
C ASP A 195 13.53 20.59 0.79
N LEU A 196 12.37 21.26 0.86
CA LEU A 196 12.15 22.58 0.28
C LEU A 196 12.65 23.75 1.16
N PHE A 197 12.50 23.65 2.48
CA PHE A 197 12.74 24.76 3.42
C PHE A 197 13.86 24.50 4.43
N GLY A 198 14.47 23.32 4.37
CA GLY A 198 15.55 22.87 5.26
C GLY A 198 15.05 22.28 6.59
N GLU A 199 15.81 21.33 7.16
CA GLU A 199 15.50 20.65 8.43
C GLU A 199 15.30 21.63 9.59
N SER A 200 16.06 22.74 9.62
CA SER A 200 15.93 23.78 10.66
C SER A 200 14.53 24.41 10.68
N THR A 201 13.88 24.52 9.51
CA THR A 201 12.51 25.05 9.40
C THR A 201 11.50 24.03 9.88
N GLY A 202 11.67 22.76 9.52
CA GLY A 202 10.85 21.67 10.05
C GLY A 202 10.94 21.57 11.56
N ASP A 203 12.15 21.65 12.13
CA ASP A 203 12.36 21.68 13.57
C ASP A 203 11.64 22.83 14.27
N LYS A 204 11.63 24.03 13.66
CA LYS A 204 10.89 25.17 14.20
C LYS A 204 9.38 24.93 14.18
N LEU A 205 8.85 24.33 13.12
CA LEU A 205 7.44 23.95 13.03
C LEU A 205 7.08 22.91 14.12
N LEU A 206 7.92 21.90 14.31
CA LEU A 206 7.71 20.88 15.36
C LEU A 206 7.70 21.50 16.76
N ARG A 207 8.64 22.43 17.04
CA ARG A 207 8.66 23.17 18.30
C ARG A 207 7.42 24.04 18.47
N TYR A 208 6.95 24.66 17.39
CA TYR A 208 5.77 25.52 17.43
C TYR A 208 4.50 24.74 17.78
N ILE A 209 4.27 23.59 17.13
CA ILE A 209 3.18 22.66 17.45
C ILE A 209 3.34 22.12 18.89
N GLY A 210 4.54 21.69 19.26
CA GLY A 210 4.84 21.18 20.60
C GLY A 210 4.55 22.20 21.69
N LYS A 211 4.92 23.47 21.47
CA LYS A 211 4.62 24.58 22.40
C LYS A 211 3.12 24.74 22.59
N PHE A 212 2.36 24.77 21.49
CA PHE A 212 0.90 24.86 21.56
C PHE A 212 0.30 23.66 22.33
N LEU A 213 0.73 22.43 22.04
CA LEU A 213 0.26 21.23 22.73
C LEU A 213 0.61 21.22 24.23
N LYS A 214 1.71 21.86 24.63
CA LYS A 214 2.10 22.03 26.03
C LYS A 214 1.25 23.07 26.76
N GLU A 215 0.84 24.10 26.05
CA GLU A 215 0.06 25.24 26.58
C GLU A 215 -1.46 24.99 26.54
N ILE A 216 -1.92 23.86 25.93
CA ILE A 216 -3.35 23.52 25.92
C ILE A 216 -3.86 23.41 27.35
N ASN A 217 -4.77 24.33 27.69
CA ASN A 217 -5.43 24.35 28.99
C ASN A 217 -6.70 23.49 28.98
N LEU A 218 -6.54 22.18 28.82
CA LEU A 218 -7.61 21.21 28.97
C LEU A 218 -7.42 20.43 30.28
N PRO A 219 -8.50 20.28 31.09
CA PRO A 219 -8.43 19.40 32.25
C PRO A 219 -8.14 17.98 31.81
N LEU A 220 -7.30 17.26 32.56
CA LEU A 220 -6.92 15.88 32.26
C LEU A 220 -6.45 15.69 30.81
N CYS A 221 -5.40 16.40 30.46
CA CYS A 221 -4.78 16.34 29.13
C CYS A 221 -3.31 15.91 29.24
N VAL A 222 -2.92 14.93 28.43
CA VAL A 222 -1.54 14.49 28.26
C VAL A 222 -1.20 14.60 26.79
N SER A 223 -0.13 15.32 26.46
CA SER A 223 0.38 15.48 25.10
C SER A 223 1.78 14.94 24.97
N GLY A 224 2.09 14.30 23.85
CA GLY A 224 3.39 13.71 23.59
C GLY A 224 3.77 13.72 22.11
N ARG A 225 5.08 13.57 21.86
CA ARG A 225 5.64 13.31 20.54
C ARG A 225 6.16 11.89 20.51
N LEU A 226 5.66 11.08 19.58
CA LEU A 226 6.03 9.67 19.52
C LEU A 226 7.31 9.45 18.72
N TYR A 227 7.43 10.08 17.56
CA TYR A 227 8.60 10.10 16.68
C TYR A 227 8.38 11.08 15.52
N ALA A 228 9.46 11.60 14.94
CA ALA A 228 9.45 12.47 13.75
C ALA A 228 8.40 13.59 13.83
N ASP A 229 7.41 13.60 12.95
CA ASP A 229 6.29 14.54 12.85
C ASP A 229 4.98 14.00 13.45
N ASN A 230 5.07 12.95 14.29
CA ASN A 230 3.93 12.28 14.89
C ASN A 230 3.70 12.73 16.33
N PHE A 231 2.60 13.45 16.55
CA PHE A 231 2.15 13.87 17.86
C PHE A 231 0.94 13.07 18.33
N VAL A 232 0.69 13.11 19.62
CA VAL A 232 -0.46 12.45 20.26
C VAL A 232 -0.95 13.25 21.43
N VAL A 233 -2.27 13.30 21.61
CA VAL A 233 -2.93 13.96 22.74
C VAL A 233 -4.02 13.06 23.27
N CYS A 234 -4.05 12.83 24.59
CA CYS A 234 -5.15 12.18 25.28
C CYS A 234 -5.80 13.17 26.24
N TYR A 235 -7.13 13.31 26.19
CA TYR A 235 -7.86 14.31 26.95
C TYR A 235 -9.26 13.83 27.32
N GLU A 236 -9.86 14.46 28.35
CA GLU A 236 -11.24 14.15 28.79
C GLU A 236 -12.24 14.49 27.68
N ALA A 237 -12.98 13.50 27.21
CA ALA A 237 -14.00 13.65 26.17
C ALA A 237 -15.17 14.54 26.63
N GLY A 238 -15.74 15.30 25.71
CA GLY A 238 -16.87 16.19 25.97
C GLY A 238 -16.53 17.56 26.53
N LYS A 239 -15.31 17.79 27.04
CA LYS A 239 -14.81 19.13 27.43
C LYS A 239 -13.90 19.75 26.38
N GLY A 240 -13.35 18.94 25.44
CA GLY A 240 -12.72 19.38 24.22
C GLY A 240 -13.49 18.79 23.06
N ASP A 241 -14.28 19.58 22.37
CA ASP A 241 -14.83 19.15 21.08
C ASP A 241 -13.65 18.82 20.15
N SER A 242 -13.52 17.54 19.78
CA SER A 242 -12.42 17.04 18.96
C SER A 242 -12.29 17.82 17.66
N ARG A 243 -13.41 18.23 17.05
CA ARG A 243 -13.41 19.10 15.88
C ARG A 243 -12.85 20.49 16.18
N ARG A 244 -13.17 21.05 17.33
CA ARG A 244 -12.64 22.35 17.75
C ARG A 244 -11.14 22.29 17.97
N MET A 245 -10.64 21.21 18.59
CA MET A 245 -9.21 20.98 18.76
C MET A 245 -8.50 20.83 17.41
N ILE A 246 -9.04 20.05 16.50
CA ILE A 246 -8.52 19.83 15.14
C ILE A 246 -8.42 21.17 14.39
N ASN A 247 -9.51 21.96 14.38
CA ASN A 247 -9.54 23.24 13.72
C ASN A 247 -8.50 24.21 14.33
N THR A 248 -8.37 24.23 15.66
CA THR A 248 -7.39 25.07 16.33
C THR A 248 -5.95 24.65 16.00
N LEU A 249 -5.65 23.37 16.00
CA LEU A 249 -4.34 22.84 15.60
C LEU A 249 -4.00 23.17 14.14
N GLN A 250 -4.98 23.05 13.24
CA GLN A 250 -4.79 23.45 11.85
C GLN A 250 -4.51 24.95 11.72
N MET A 251 -5.26 25.79 12.44
CA MET A 251 -5.00 27.24 12.47
C MET A 251 -3.61 27.58 13.02
N VAL A 252 -3.16 26.84 14.04
CA VAL A 252 -1.79 26.98 14.58
C VAL A 252 -0.76 26.62 13.53
N ALA A 253 -0.93 25.51 12.81
CA ALA A 253 -0.03 25.12 11.73
C ALA A 253 -0.04 26.14 10.57
N ASP A 254 -1.20 26.65 10.20
CA ASP A 254 -1.36 27.67 9.14
C ASP A 254 -0.74 29.02 9.54
N SER A 255 -0.69 29.35 10.85
CA SER A 255 -0.08 30.60 11.36
C SER A 255 1.45 30.56 11.39
N PHE A 256 2.05 29.40 11.20
CA PHE A 256 3.50 29.29 11.09
C PHE A 256 3.97 29.87 9.76
N ALA A 257 4.86 30.85 9.83
CA ALA A 257 5.28 31.68 8.68
C ALA A 257 6.17 30.89 7.69
N ILE A 258 5.56 30.01 6.91
CA ILE A 258 6.16 29.38 5.73
C ILE A 258 5.32 29.81 4.52
N ASN A 259 5.95 30.10 3.38
CA ASN A 259 5.24 30.40 2.11
C ASN A 259 4.51 29.17 1.51
N ASN A 260 4.10 28.23 2.34
CA ASN A 260 3.35 27.04 1.95
C ASN A 260 2.36 26.65 3.04
N ARG A 261 1.18 26.19 2.65
CA ARG A 261 0.16 25.73 3.58
C ARG A 261 0.57 24.41 4.23
N THR A 262 0.68 24.39 5.56
CA THR A 262 0.96 23.18 6.33
C THR A 262 -0.35 22.45 6.64
N ILE A 263 -0.52 21.23 6.17
CA ILE A 263 -1.71 20.42 6.41
C ILE A 263 -1.40 19.39 7.47
N LEU A 264 -2.26 19.33 8.49
CA LEU A 264 -2.21 18.30 9.52
C LEU A 264 -3.28 17.24 9.24
N SER A 265 -2.93 15.97 9.42
CA SER A 265 -3.89 14.87 9.40
C SER A 265 -4.13 14.35 10.81
N PHE A 266 -5.37 13.93 11.09
CA PHE A 266 -5.84 13.59 12.42
C PHE A 266 -6.53 12.23 12.44
N GLY A 267 -6.16 11.39 13.42
CA GLY A 267 -6.85 10.15 13.73
C GLY A 267 -7.33 10.13 15.16
N LEU A 268 -8.63 9.96 15.37
CA LEU A 268 -9.26 9.94 16.68
C LEU A 268 -9.62 8.51 17.08
N TYR A 269 -9.29 8.14 18.31
CA TYR A 269 -9.82 6.97 18.98
C TYR A 269 -10.56 7.40 20.26
N ARG A 270 -11.83 7.07 20.35
CA ARG A 270 -12.61 7.21 21.59
C ARG A 270 -12.32 6.01 22.47
N ILE A 271 -11.75 6.24 23.64
CA ILE A 271 -11.31 5.15 24.53
C ILE A 271 -12.55 4.47 25.11
N ASP A 272 -12.90 3.33 24.56
CA ASP A 272 -14.01 2.46 24.98
C ASP A 272 -13.58 1.45 26.06
N ASP A 273 -12.30 1.05 26.05
CA ASP A 273 -11.72 0.11 27.01
C ASP A 273 -10.40 0.66 27.56
N LYS A 274 -10.43 1.11 28.83
CA LYS A 274 -9.28 1.66 29.55
C LYS A 274 -8.28 0.59 30.01
N THR A 275 -8.63 -0.69 29.93
CA THR A 275 -7.74 -1.79 30.29
C THR A 275 -6.70 -2.09 29.22
N LEU A 276 -6.94 -1.63 27.99
CA LEU A 276 -6.01 -1.78 26.87
C LEU A 276 -4.70 -1.05 27.15
N PRO A 277 -3.56 -1.60 26.71
CA PRO A 277 -2.30 -0.87 26.67
C PRO A 277 -2.45 0.44 25.87
N VAL A 278 -1.86 1.54 26.37
CA VAL A 278 -1.91 2.84 25.66
C VAL A 278 -1.26 2.76 24.27
N SER A 279 -0.30 1.87 24.07
CA SER A 279 0.25 1.58 22.73
C SER A 279 -0.82 1.11 21.75
N VAL A 280 -1.70 0.20 22.18
CA VAL A 280 -2.83 -0.30 21.37
C VAL A 280 -3.85 0.82 21.08
N MET A 281 -4.11 1.68 22.06
CA MET A 281 -4.97 2.85 21.86
C MET A 281 -4.37 3.80 20.80
N CYS A 282 -3.05 4.02 20.86
CA CYS A 282 -2.32 4.80 19.85
C CYS A 282 -2.36 4.15 18.47
N ASP A 283 -2.28 2.82 18.38
CA ASP A 283 -2.36 2.08 17.11
C ASP A 283 -3.76 2.20 16.49
N ARG A 284 -4.82 2.12 17.30
CA ARG A 284 -6.20 2.37 16.85
C ARG A 284 -6.37 3.78 16.28
N ALA A 285 -5.90 4.80 16.99
CA ALA A 285 -5.92 6.17 16.48
C ALA A 285 -5.05 6.35 15.23
N ASN A 286 -3.96 5.58 15.10
CA ASN A 286 -3.09 5.60 13.94
C ASN A 286 -3.77 4.99 12.69
N MET A 287 -4.56 3.93 12.85
CA MET A 287 -5.36 3.38 11.74
C MET A 287 -6.33 4.43 11.19
N ALA A 288 -7.01 5.18 12.08
CA ALA A 288 -7.86 6.29 11.67
C ALA A 288 -7.07 7.41 10.98
N LEU A 289 -5.89 7.75 11.50
CA LEU A 289 -5.00 8.74 10.90
C LEU A 289 -4.59 8.35 9.48
N TRP A 290 -4.24 7.09 9.24
CA TRP A 290 -3.86 6.61 7.91
C TRP A 290 -4.99 6.77 6.90
N LYS A 291 -6.23 6.52 7.32
CA LYS A 291 -7.41 6.72 6.46
C LYS A 291 -7.70 8.20 6.17
N ALA A 292 -7.28 9.10 7.06
CA ALA A 292 -7.42 10.55 6.88
C ALA A 292 -6.33 11.13 5.97
N LYS A 293 -5.15 10.51 5.90
CA LYS A 293 -4.00 10.99 5.10
C LYS A 293 -4.35 11.12 3.62
N GLY A 294 -3.84 12.20 2.99
CA GLY A 294 -4.10 12.50 1.59
C GLY A 294 -5.49 13.09 1.30
N ASN A 295 -6.40 13.09 2.25
CA ASN A 295 -7.71 13.74 2.10
C ASN A 295 -7.64 15.20 2.54
N PHE A 296 -7.17 16.09 1.66
CA PHE A 296 -7.00 17.51 1.95
C PHE A 296 -8.31 18.27 2.25
N LYS A 297 -9.47 17.71 1.86
CA LYS A 297 -10.77 18.32 2.16
C LYS A 297 -11.27 17.95 3.56
N ASN A 298 -10.94 16.76 4.04
CA ASN A 298 -11.32 16.28 5.37
C ASN A 298 -10.18 15.45 5.97
N PRO A 299 -9.12 16.09 6.49
CA PRO A 299 -7.94 15.41 7.02
C PRO A 299 -8.17 14.81 8.41
N TYR A 300 -9.37 14.29 8.67
CA TYR A 300 -9.80 13.73 9.95
C TYR A 300 -10.57 12.44 9.75
N CYS A 301 -10.27 11.44 10.57
CA CYS A 301 -11.03 10.21 10.65
C CYS A 301 -11.13 9.74 12.12
N GLU A 302 -12.26 9.16 12.47
CA GLU A 302 -12.47 8.49 13.75
C GLU A 302 -12.30 6.98 13.58
N TYR A 303 -11.64 6.33 14.54
CA TYR A 303 -11.43 4.89 14.52
C TYR A 303 -12.77 4.15 14.63
N ASP A 304 -12.95 3.15 13.78
CA ASP A 304 -14.00 2.16 13.84
C ASP A 304 -13.34 0.76 13.84
N GLU A 305 -13.85 -0.16 14.63
CA GLU A 305 -13.34 -1.54 14.71
C GLU A 305 -13.29 -2.22 13.32
N LYS A 306 -14.14 -1.80 12.38
CA LYS A 306 -14.08 -2.25 10.98
C LYS A 306 -12.73 -1.94 10.31
N MET A 307 -12.06 -0.85 10.70
CA MET A 307 -10.72 -0.52 10.18
C MET A 307 -9.70 -1.57 10.58
N ARG A 308 -9.74 -2.02 11.85
CA ARG A 308 -8.87 -3.09 12.33
C ARG A 308 -9.16 -4.40 11.62
N GLN A 309 -10.45 -4.73 11.48
CA GLN A 309 -10.87 -5.94 10.74
C GLN A 309 -10.39 -5.91 9.30
N GLN A 310 -10.46 -4.74 8.65
CA GLN A 310 -9.96 -4.56 7.28
C GLN A 310 -8.43 -4.80 7.19
N VAL A 311 -7.64 -4.19 8.09
CA VAL A 311 -6.18 -4.40 8.13
C VAL A 311 -5.84 -5.87 8.36
N LEU A 312 -6.55 -6.55 9.29
CA LEU A 312 -6.34 -7.98 9.53
C LEU A 312 -6.73 -8.83 8.32
N LYS A 313 -7.79 -8.44 7.60
CA LYS A 313 -8.21 -9.12 6.37
C LYS A 313 -7.17 -8.95 5.27
N GLU A 314 -6.68 -7.74 5.05
CA GLU A 314 -5.61 -7.44 4.10
C GLU A 314 -4.33 -8.24 4.41
N GLN A 315 -3.94 -8.31 5.69
CA GLN A 315 -2.78 -9.11 6.09
C GLN A 315 -2.97 -10.61 5.83
N LYS A 316 -4.16 -11.15 6.04
CA LYS A 316 -4.47 -12.56 5.69
C LYS A 316 -4.36 -12.79 4.19
N ILE A 317 -4.85 -11.85 3.38
CA ILE A 317 -4.74 -11.89 1.92
C ILE A 317 -3.28 -11.90 1.49
N ILE A 318 -2.46 -10.98 2.04
CA ILE A 318 -1.02 -10.91 1.73
C ILE A 318 -0.30 -12.22 2.09
N ASN A 319 -0.60 -12.78 3.25
CA ASN A 319 0.04 -14.02 3.70
C ASN A 319 -0.34 -15.24 2.85
N ALA A 320 -1.51 -15.22 2.21
CA ALA A 320 -2.02 -16.35 1.43
C ALA A 320 -1.71 -16.26 -0.08
N MET A 321 -1.38 -15.06 -0.61
CA MET A 321 -1.36 -14.79 -2.05
C MET A 321 -0.38 -15.66 -2.85
N GLU A 322 0.85 -15.87 -2.36
CA GLU A 322 1.86 -16.66 -3.08
C GLU A 322 1.47 -18.14 -3.17
N MET A 323 0.98 -18.70 -2.05
CA MET A 323 0.51 -20.07 -2.01
C MET A 323 -0.75 -20.28 -2.86
N ALA A 324 -1.61 -19.28 -2.97
CA ALA A 324 -2.83 -19.34 -3.75
C ALA A 324 -2.56 -19.58 -5.26
N ILE A 325 -1.51 -18.98 -5.82
CA ILE A 325 -1.08 -19.26 -7.20
C ILE A 325 -0.57 -20.71 -7.31
N GLN A 326 0.31 -21.14 -6.39
CA GLN A 326 0.87 -22.49 -6.41
C GLN A 326 -0.20 -23.56 -6.26
N ASN A 327 -1.18 -23.32 -5.41
CA ASN A 327 -2.32 -24.23 -5.16
C ASN A 327 -3.42 -24.12 -6.22
N LYS A 328 -3.28 -23.24 -7.24
CA LYS A 328 -4.28 -23.01 -8.28
C LYS A 328 -5.65 -22.59 -7.72
N GLU A 329 -5.65 -21.72 -6.69
CA GLU A 329 -6.86 -21.24 -6.05
C GLU A 329 -7.54 -20.10 -6.85
N PHE A 330 -6.81 -19.49 -7.80
CA PHE A 330 -7.39 -18.53 -8.74
C PHE A 330 -8.06 -19.27 -9.91
N THR A 331 -9.25 -18.80 -10.28
CA THR A 331 -10.05 -19.39 -11.34
C THR A 331 -10.60 -18.31 -12.27
N LEU A 332 -10.72 -18.66 -13.55
CA LEU A 332 -11.32 -17.81 -14.56
C LEU A 332 -12.83 -17.93 -14.54
N TYR A 333 -13.52 -16.83 -14.43
CA TYR A 333 -14.94 -16.68 -14.70
C TYR A 333 -15.13 -15.79 -15.92
N LEU A 334 -16.22 -16.00 -16.65
CA LEU A 334 -16.56 -15.24 -17.84
C LEU A 334 -17.92 -14.57 -17.68
N GLN A 335 -17.96 -13.25 -17.88
CA GLN A 335 -19.23 -12.51 -17.91
C GLN A 335 -19.58 -12.18 -19.36
N PRO A 336 -20.73 -12.70 -19.88
CA PRO A 336 -21.11 -12.48 -21.25
C PRO A 336 -21.44 -11.02 -21.56
N LYS A 337 -21.01 -10.55 -22.74
CA LYS A 337 -21.38 -9.30 -23.37
C LYS A 337 -22.47 -9.58 -24.40
N TYR A 338 -23.58 -8.81 -24.41
CA TYR A 338 -24.73 -9.07 -25.24
C TYR A 338 -24.99 -7.95 -26.25
N ASN A 339 -25.45 -8.34 -27.45
CA ASN A 339 -26.13 -7.44 -28.36
C ASN A 339 -27.63 -7.41 -27.98
N ILE A 340 -28.11 -6.27 -27.50
CA ILE A 340 -29.50 -6.14 -26.99
C ILE A 340 -30.58 -6.15 -28.07
N GLU A 341 -30.23 -5.89 -29.33
CA GLU A 341 -31.16 -5.95 -30.47
C GLU A 341 -31.36 -7.38 -30.94
N LYS A 342 -30.23 -8.13 -31.01
CA LYS A 342 -30.24 -9.51 -31.54
C LYS A 342 -30.44 -10.57 -30.45
N GLY A 343 -30.22 -10.21 -29.16
CA GLY A 343 -30.24 -11.17 -28.06
C GLY A 343 -29.06 -12.16 -28.07
N THR A 344 -28.00 -11.87 -28.83
CA THR A 344 -26.86 -12.77 -29.01
C THR A 344 -25.66 -12.34 -28.16
N ILE A 345 -24.82 -13.30 -27.75
CA ILE A 345 -23.53 -13.04 -27.12
C ILE A 345 -22.56 -12.54 -28.20
N ILE A 346 -21.76 -11.53 -27.86
CA ILE A 346 -20.75 -10.93 -28.72
C ILE A 346 -19.32 -11.11 -28.20
N GLY A 347 -19.17 -11.45 -26.95
CA GLY A 347 -17.90 -11.60 -26.26
C GLY A 347 -18.11 -11.92 -24.80
N ALA A 348 -17.03 -11.96 -24.04
CA ALA A 348 -17.08 -12.09 -22.59
C ALA A 348 -15.94 -11.32 -21.94
N GLU A 349 -16.14 -10.88 -20.71
CA GLU A 349 -15.08 -10.35 -19.84
C GLU A 349 -14.54 -11.45 -18.95
N ALA A 350 -13.21 -11.55 -18.89
CA ALA A 350 -12.48 -12.45 -18.01
C ALA A 350 -12.35 -11.85 -16.61
N LEU A 351 -12.90 -12.52 -15.64
CA LEU A 351 -12.92 -12.06 -14.26
C LEU A 351 -12.28 -13.11 -13.36
N VAL A 352 -11.26 -12.71 -12.61
CA VAL A 352 -10.63 -13.58 -11.62
C VAL A 352 -11.56 -13.85 -10.45
N ARG A 353 -11.54 -15.10 -9.95
CA ARG A 353 -12.17 -15.49 -8.67
C ARG A 353 -11.14 -16.23 -7.84
N TRP A 354 -11.06 -15.89 -6.57
CA TRP A 354 -10.19 -16.60 -5.63
C TRP A 354 -11.04 -17.55 -4.77
N ILE A 355 -10.80 -18.84 -4.94
CA ILE A 355 -11.46 -19.90 -4.18
C ILE A 355 -10.40 -20.55 -3.29
N SER A 356 -10.21 -19.97 -2.11
CA SER A 356 -9.23 -20.47 -1.14
C SER A 356 -9.69 -21.78 -0.52
N GLN A 357 -8.75 -22.72 -0.36
CA GLN A 357 -9.02 -24.00 0.32
C GLN A 357 -9.39 -23.81 1.79
N GLU A 358 -8.82 -22.80 2.44
CA GLU A 358 -9.06 -22.53 3.87
C GLU A 358 -10.24 -21.58 4.12
N ASN A 359 -10.37 -20.53 3.30
CA ASN A 359 -11.29 -19.42 3.54
C ASN A 359 -12.50 -19.42 2.59
N GLY A 360 -12.58 -20.37 1.66
CA GLY A 360 -13.62 -20.40 0.64
C GLY A 360 -13.52 -19.27 -0.37
N PHE A 361 -14.65 -18.71 -0.80
CA PHE A 361 -14.67 -17.62 -1.77
C PHE A 361 -14.20 -16.30 -1.15
N ILE A 362 -13.13 -15.73 -1.71
CA ILE A 362 -12.63 -14.38 -1.37
C ILE A 362 -13.05 -13.42 -2.49
N SER A 363 -13.71 -12.32 -2.10
CA SER A 363 -14.24 -11.35 -3.05
C SER A 363 -13.13 -10.61 -3.81
N PRO A 364 -13.25 -10.39 -5.14
CA PRO A 364 -12.33 -9.54 -5.89
C PRO A 364 -12.14 -8.15 -5.27
N GLY A 365 -13.20 -7.53 -4.79
CA GLY A 365 -13.15 -6.23 -4.10
C GLY A 365 -12.32 -6.24 -2.81
N ASP A 366 -12.01 -7.40 -2.26
CA ASP A 366 -11.17 -7.53 -1.06
C ASP A 366 -9.69 -7.73 -1.40
N PHE A 367 -9.37 -8.51 -2.46
CA PHE A 367 -7.99 -8.88 -2.74
C PHE A 367 -7.35 -8.06 -3.88
N ILE A 368 -8.10 -7.62 -4.89
CA ILE A 368 -7.54 -6.84 -6.00
C ILE A 368 -6.86 -5.55 -5.51
N PRO A 369 -7.48 -4.72 -4.66
CA PRO A 369 -6.82 -3.51 -4.16
C PRO A 369 -5.54 -3.81 -3.36
N VAL A 370 -5.50 -4.94 -2.64
CA VAL A 370 -4.31 -5.38 -1.89
C VAL A 370 -3.19 -5.78 -2.86
N PHE A 371 -3.54 -6.50 -3.92
CA PHE A 371 -2.58 -6.94 -4.94
C PHE A 371 -2.06 -5.79 -5.80
N GLU A 372 -2.89 -4.81 -6.12
CA GLU A 372 -2.46 -3.57 -6.77
C GLU A 372 -1.46 -2.81 -5.90
N ASN A 373 -1.73 -2.68 -4.59
CA ASN A 373 -0.85 -1.94 -3.68
C ASN A 373 0.53 -2.61 -3.48
N ASN A 374 0.62 -3.93 -3.59
CA ASN A 374 1.87 -4.68 -3.41
C ASN A 374 2.50 -5.21 -4.71
N GLY A 375 1.87 -4.97 -5.87
CA GLY A 375 2.35 -5.39 -7.18
C GLY A 375 2.03 -6.84 -7.56
N PHE A 376 1.38 -7.61 -6.69
CA PHE A 376 1.06 -9.02 -6.95
C PHE A 376 -0.05 -9.20 -8.01
N VAL A 377 -0.81 -8.14 -8.30
CA VAL A 377 -1.84 -8.14 -9.34
C VAL A 377 -1.27 -8.62 -10.67
N TYR A 378 -0.03 -8.27 -11.01
CA TYR A 378 0.64 -8.69 -12.24
C TYR A 378 0.73 -10.21 -12.40
N GLU A 379 1.00 -10.94 -11.32
CA GLU A 379 1.06 -12.42 -11.38
C GLU A 379 -0.34 -13.03 -11.62
N VAL A 380 -1.37 -12.41 -11.05
CA VAL A 380 -2.76 -12.83 -11.24
C VAL A 380 -3.24 -12.50 -12.66
N ASP A 381 -2.90 -11.32 -13.17
CA ASP A 381 -3.28 -10.90 -14.52
C ASP A 381 -2.63 -11.79 -15.57
N LYS A 382 -1.34 -12.12 -15.44
CA LYS A 382 -0.67 -13.11 -16.31
C LYS A 382 -1.37 -14.47 -16.30
N PHE A 383 -1.79 -14.94 -15.13
CA PHE A 383 -2.55 -16.19 -15.02
C PHE A 383 -3.88 -16.11 -15.79
N ILE A 384 -4.64 -15.03 -15.65
CA ILE A 384 -5.92 -14.82 -16.34
C ILE A 384 -5.73 -14.69 -17.84
N TRP A 385 -4.70 -13.97 -18.29
CA TRP A 385 -4.36 -13.86 -19.72
C TRP A 385 -4.07 -15.22 -20.32
N GLU A 386 -3.25 -16.02 -19.64
CA GLU A 386 -2.89 -17.36 -20.11
C GLU A 386 -4.09 -18.31 -20.13
N GLU A 387 -4.91 -18.34 -19.08
CA GLU A 387 -6.13 -19.15 -19.03
C GLU A 387 -7.12 -18.74 -20.13
N SER A 388 -7.30 -17.44 -20.37
CA SER A 388 -8.15 -16.93 -21.45
C SER A 388 -7.66 -17.41 -22.82
N CYS A 389 -6.36 -17.31 -23.09
CA CYS A 389 -5.77 -17.82 -24.33
C CYS A 389 -5.92 -19.34 -24.47
N ARG A 390 -5.75 -20.07 -23.38
CA ARG A 390 -5.90 -21.54 -23.37
C ARG A 390 -7.34 -21.97 -23.72
N TYR A 391 -8.35 -21.30 -23.18
CA TYR A 391 -9.74 -21.59 -23.48
C TYR A 391 -10.12 -21.17 -24.89
N LEU A 392 -9.69 -20.00 -25.36
CA LEU A 392 -9.89 -19.56 -26.74
C LEU A 392 -9.30 -20.57 -27.73
N ARG A 393 -8.08 -21.07 -27.50
CA ARG A 393 -7.47 -22.11 -28.35
C ARG A 393 -8.26 -23.42 -28.31
N LYS A 394 -8.65 -23.89 -27.13
CA LYS A 394 -9.49 -25.09 -26.97
C LYS A 394 -10.77 -24.97 -27.80
N TRP A 395 -11.47 -23.86 -27.75
CA TRP A 395 -12.73 -23.68 -28.49
C TRP A 395 -12.52 -23.62 -30.00
N LEU A 396 -11.43 -23.03 -30.46
CA LEU A 396 -11.06 -23.05 -31.88
C LEU A 396 -10.76 -24.48 -32.35
N ASP A 397 -10.02 -25.27 -31.57
CA ASP A 397 -9.70 -26.66 -31.89
C ASP A 397 -10.94 -27.57 -31.89
N GLU A 398 -11.90 -27.29 -31.01
CA GLU A 398 -13.18 -27.98 -30.96
C GLU A 398 -14.17 -27.54 -32.06
N GLY A 399 -13.78 -26.54 -32.89
CA GLY A 399 -14.64 -26.00 -33.96
C GLY A 399 -15.88 -25.27 -33.46
N ARG A 400 -15.84 -24.78 -32.22
CA ARG A 400 -16.94 -23.99 -31.63
C ARG A 400 -16.96 -22.58 -32.26
N GLU A 401 -18.09 -21.91 -32.15
CA GLU A 401 -18.14 -20.47 -32.37
C GLU A 401 -17.36 -19.78 -31.22
N VAL A 402 -16.33 -19.02 -31.60
CA VAL A 402 -15.46 -18.34 -30.64
C VAL A 402 -15.80 -16.87 -30.63
N HIS A 403 -16.12 -16.40 -29.44
CA HIS A 403 -16.30 -14.97 -29.15
C HIS A 403 -15.05 -14.40 -28.48
N PRO A 404 -14.72 -13.12 -28.69
CA PRO A 404 -13.58 -12.50 -28.04
C PRO A 404 -13.73 -12.50 -26.51
N ILE A 405 -12.60 -12.67 -25.83
CA ILE A 405 -12.49 -12.50 -24.38
C ILE A 405 -11.66 -11.25 -24.12
N SER A 406 -12.22 -10.32 -23.35
CA SER A 406 -11.48 -9.19 -22.83
C SER A 406 -10.86 -9.54 -21.47
N VAL A 407 -9.63 -9.11 -21.26
CA VAL A 407 -8.86 -9.29 -20.04
C VAL A 407 -8.45 -7.93 -19.48
N ASN A 408 -8.48 -7.79 -18.17
CA ASN A 408 -8.00 -6.60 -17.49
C ASN A 408 -6.48 -6.49 -17.60
N VAL A 409 -6.01 -5.26 -17.80
CA VAL A 409 -4.61 -4.87 -17.74
C VAL A 409 -4.50 -3.80 -16.67
N SER A 410 -3.90 -4.16 -15.55
CA SER A 410 -3.77 -3.27 -14.40
C SER A 410 -2.84 -2.10 -14.72
N ARG A 411 -2.97 -1.02 -13.94
CA ARG A 411 -2.06 0.11 -14.06
C ARG A 411 -0.59 -0.30 -13.89
N ILE A 412 -0.32 -1.23 -12.99
CA ILE A 412 1.04 -1.72 -12.73
C ILE A 412 1.61 -2.43 -13.95
N ASP A 413 0.80 -3.21 -14.65
CA ASP A 413 1.20 -3.90 -15.87
C ASP A 413 1.63 -2.92 -16.96
N LEU A 414 0.92 -1.79 -17.09
CA LEU A 414 1.23 -0.75 -18.09
C LEU A 414 2.59 -0.08 -17.86
N TYR A 415 3.17 -0.19 -16.66
CA TYR A 415 4.53 0.27 -16.39
C TYR A 415 5.61 -0.78 -16.66
N ASP A 416 5.24 -2.04 -16.96
CA ASP A 416 6.22 -3.07 -17.34
C ASP A 416 6.65 -2.91 -18.81
N PRO A 417 7.94 -2.60 -19.09
CA PRO A 417 8.44 -2.49 -20.47
C PRO A 417 8.28 -3.77 -21.30
N LYS A 418 8.04 -4.91 -20.65
CA LYS A 418 7.91 -6.22 -21.31
C LYS A 418 6.45 -6.59 -21.59
N LEU A 419 5.48 -5.79 -21.16
CA LEU A 419 4.05 -6.09 -21.29
C LEU A 419 3.66 -6.45 -22.74
N VAL A 420 3.96 -5.56 -23.68
CA VAL A 420 3.61 -5.75 -25.11
C VAL A 420 4.20 -7.06 -25.64
N LYS A 421 5.47 -7.30 -25.36
CA LYS A 421 6.13 -8.54 -25.77
C LYS A 421 5.48 -9.76 -25.12
N HIS A 422 5.19 -9.71 -23.84
CA HIS A 422 4.58 -10.81 -23.12
C HIS A 422 3.21 -11.19 -23.70
N LEU A 423 2.35 -10.21 -23.99
CA LEU A 423 1.04 -10.46 -24.58
C LEU A 423 1.13 -10.98 -26.02
N VAL A 424 2.10 -10.50 -26.81
CA VAL A 424 2.37 -11.03 -28.16
C VAL A 424 2.87 -12.47 -28.09
N ASP A 425 3.88 -12.74 -27.26
CA ASP A 425 4.44 -14.09 -27.07
C ASP A 425 3.35 -15.08 -26.62
N LEU A 426 2.44 -14.63 -25.72
CA LEU A 426 1.33 -15.44 -25.23
C LEU A 426 0.33 -15.76 -26.37
N ARG A 427 -0.08 -14.76 -27.16
CA ARG A 427 -0.95 -14.95 -28.31
C ARG A 427 -0.34 -15.90 -29.34
N GLU A 428 0.97 -15.76 -29.63
CA GLU A 428 1.68 -16.63 -30.56
C GLU A 428 1.79 -18.07 -30.02
N LYS A 429 2.09 -18.24 -28.72
CA LYS A 429 2.12 -19.55 -28.04
C LYS A 429 0.82 -20.33 -28.26
N TYR A 430 -0.32 -19.67 -28.19
CA TYR A 430 -1.63 -20.29 -28.37
C TYR A 430 -2.18 -20.15 -29.80
N GLN A 431 -1.39 -19.60 -30.74
CA GLN A 431 -1.77 -19.43 -32.14
C GLN A 431 -3.15 -18.78 -32.32
N LEU A 432 -3.39 -17.70 -31.59
CA LEU A 432 -4.68 -16.98 -31.59
C LEU A 432 -4.67 -15.84 -32.60
N PRO A 433 -5.72 -15.68 -33.40
CA PRO A 433 -5.99 -14.43 -34.11
C PRO A 433 -6.13 -13.27 -33.11
N SER A 434 -5.58 -12.11 -33.46
CA SER A 434 -5.49 -10.95 -32.55
C SER A 434 -6.84 -10.45 -32.04
N GLN A 435 -7.89 -10.62 -32.80
CA GLN A 435 -9.24 -10.17 -32.48
C GLN A 435 -9.95 -10.94 -31.36
N TYR A 436 -9.39 -12.08 -30.92
CA TYR A 436 -10.03 -12.89 -29.87
C TYR A 436 -9.59 -12.55 -28.46
N LEU A 437 -8.43 -11.89 -28.30
CA LEU A 437 -7.98 -11.39 -27.00
C LEU A 437 -8.06 -9.87 -27.01
N GLU A 438 -8.99 -9.32 -26.24
CA GLU A 438 -9.19 -7.89 -26.06
C GLU A 438 -8.57 -7.44 -24.73
N LEU A 439 -8.12 -6.18 -24.63
CA LEU A 439 -7.42 -5.66 -23.45
C LEU A 439 -8.24 -4.51 -22.84
N GLU A 440 -8.61 -4.63 -21.57
CA GLU A 440 -9.36 -3.62 -20.82
C GLU A 440 -8.43 -2.80 -19.96
N ILE A 441 -8.47 -1.47 -20.09
CA ILE A 441 -7.64 -0.52 -19.36
C ILE A 441 -8.56 0.51 -18.72
N THR A 442 -8.45 0.72 -17.41
CA THR A 442 -9.32 1.64 -16.69
C THR A 442 -9.04 3.11 -17.03
N GLU A 443 -10.06 3.96 -16.96
CA GLU A 443 -9.94 5.41 -17.15
C GLU A 443 -8.89 6.03 -16.24
N SER A 444 -8.80 5.58 -14.97
CA SER A 444 -7.87 6.11 -13.98
C SER A 444 -6.40 5.91 -14.36
N ALA A 445 -6.05 4.84 -15.07
CA ALA A 445 -4.69 4.58 -15.54
C ALA A 445 -4.19 5.71 -16.47
N TYR A 446 -5.07 6.28 -17.28
CA TYR A 446 -4.71 7.36 -18.20
C TYR A 446 -4.49 8.71 -17.55
N THR A 447 -5.03 8.95 -16.35
CA THR A 447 -4.94 10.26 -15.71
C THR A 447 -3.61 10.53 -15.02
N GLU A 448 -2.86 9.49 -14.66
CA GLU A 448 -1.61 9.63 -13.91
C GLU A 448 -0.40 9.88 -14.81
N ASP A 449 -0.25 9.14 -15.90
CA ASP A 449 0.82 9.31 -16.89
C ASP A 449 0.29 9.15 -18.33
N PRO A 450 -0.36 10.18 -18.90
CA PRO A 450 -0.99 10.10 -20.20
C PRO A 450 -0.05 9.73 -21.34
N GLU A 451 1.19 10.25 -21.34
CA GLU A 451 2.14 10.05 -22.45
C GLU A 451 2.60 8.60 -22.54
N GLN A 452 2.91 7.99 -21.39
CA GLN A 452 3.31 6.59 -21.34
C GLN A 452 2.16 5.68 -21.76
N ILE A 453 0.96 5.91 -21.25
CA ILE A 453 -0.21 5.08 -21.55
C ILE A 453 -0.59 5.17 -23.03
N ILE A 454 -0.60 6.37 -23.63
CA ILE A 454 -0.83 6.56 -25.08
C ILE A 454 0.22 5.79 -25.89
N THR A 455 1.48 5.78 -25.45
CA THR A 455 2.53 5.08 -26.15
C THR A 455 2.33 3.57 -26.13
N ILE A 456 2.01 3.01 -24.95
CA ILE A 456 1.81 1.56 -24.79
C ILE A 456 0.53 1.09 -25.50
N THR A 457 -0.58 1.82 -25.38
CA THR A 457 -1.83 1.46 -26.07
C THR A 457 -1.64 1.47 -27.58
N ARG A 458 -0.89 2.42 -28.12
CA ARG A 458 -0.52 2.43 -29.55
C ARG A 458 0.27 1.17 -29.93
N GLN A 459 1.30 0.79 -29.17
CA GLN A 459 2.09 -0.42 -29.43
C GLN A 459 1.24 -1.69 -29.38
N LEU A 460 0.31 -1.79 -28.42
CA LEU A 460 -0.62 -2.92 -28.31
C LEU A 460 -1.56 -2.99 -29.52
N ARG A 461 -2.09 -1.84 -29.97
CA ARG A 461 -2.92 -1.79 -31.20
C ARG A 461 -2.13 -2.12 -32.46
N GLU A 462 -0.90 -1.64 -32.60
CA GLU A 462 0.00 -2.00 -33.71
C GLU A 462 0.32 -3.50 -33.70
N ALA A 463 0.37 -4.15 -32.53
CA ALA A 463 0.45 -5.59 -32.38
C ALA A 463 -0.85 -6.32 -32.70
N GLY A 464 -1.95 -5.59 -32.98
CA GLY A 464 -3.25 -6.09 -33.41
C GLY A 464 -4.26 -6.37 -32.31
N PHE A 465 -4.00 -5.96 -31.05
CA PHE A 465 -4.97 -6.08 -29.97
C PHE A 465 -6.07 -5.02 -30.08
N VAL A 466 -7.28 -5.39 -29.67
CA VAL A 466 -8.42 -4.47 -29.48
C VAL A 466 -8.35 -3.91 -28.07
N ILE A 467 -8.39 -2.59 -27.93
CA ILE A 467 -8.28 -1.90 -26.65
C ILE A 467 -9.64 -1.37 -26.20
N LEU A 468 -10.03 -1.75 -25.00
CA LEU A 468 -11.25 -1.26 -24.34
C LEU A 468 -10.86 -0.29 -23.22
N MET A 469 -11.55 0.82 -23.12
CA MET A 469 -11.47 1.71 -21.96
C MET A 469 -12.61 1.38 -21.00
N ASP A 470 -12.22 1.03 -19.78
CA ASP A 470 -13.14 0.62 -18.71
C ASP A 470 -13.45 1.75 -17.72
N ASP A 471 -14.58 1.63 -17.00
CA ASP A 471 -15.06 2.56 -15.96
C ASP A 471 -15.25 4.01 -16.44
N PHE A 472 -15.53 4.24 -17.73
CA PHE A 472 -15.67 5.58 -18.25
C PHE A 472 -16.84 6.33 -17.63
N GLY A 473 -16.56 7.51 -17.07
CA GLY A 473 -17.52 8.40 -16.44
C GLY A 473 -17.50 8.38 -14.91
N THR A 474 -16.70 7.54 -14.28
CA THR A 474 -16.55 7.51 -12.82
C THR A 474 -15.53 8.52 -12.31
N GLY A 475 -14.64 9.03 -13.17
CA GLY A 475 -13.55 9.95 -12.88
C GLY A 475 -13.73 11.36 -13.45
N TYR A 476 -12.68 12.15 -13.41
CA TYR A 476 -12.57 13.48 -14.04
C TYR A 476 -12.10 13.35 -15.50
N SER A 477 -12.83 12.61 -16.34
CA SER A 477 -12.48 12.48 -17.76
C SER A 477 -12.39 13.83 -18.44
N SER A 478 -11.24 14.20 -18.93
CA SER A 478 -11.17 15.29 -19.88
C SER A 478 -11.51 14.75 -21.27
N LEU A 479 -12.48 15.36 -21.96
CA LEU A 479 -12.78 15.07 -23.38
C LEU A 479 -11.53 15.18 -24.27
N ASN A 480 -10.51 15.94 -23.83
CA ASN A 480 -9.21 16.01 -24.50
C ASN A 480 -8.48 14.67 -24.50
N MET A 481 -8.63 13.87 -23.44
CA MET A 481 -8.01 12.56 -23.33
C MET A 481 -8.51 11.62 -24.46
N LEU A 482 -9.82 11.57 -24.69
CA LEU A 482 -10.41 10.73 -25.73
C LEU A 482 -9.96 11.09 -27.15
N LYS A 483 -9.50 12.32 -27.38
CA LYS A 483 -8.95 12.75 -28.66
C LYS A 483 -7.58 12.14 -28.94
N ASP A 484 -6.77 11.99 -27.91
CA ASP A 484 -5.36 11.60 -28.04
C ASP A 484 -5.15 10.08 -27.89
N ILE A 485 -6.11 9.41 -27.24
CA ILE A 485 -6.08 7.97 -27.01
C ILE A 485 -6.69 7.19 -28.18
N GLN A 486 -5.99 6.13 -28.56
CA GLN A 486 -6.47 5.21 -29.58
C GLN A 486 -7.11 3.99 -28.94
N ILE A 487 -8.41 4.06 -28.63
CA ILE A 487 -9.23 2.95 -28.14
C ILE A 487 -10.26 2.52 -29.18
N ASP A 488 -10.69 1.28 -29.12
CA ASP A 488 -11.63 0.68 -30.05
C ASP A 488 -13.05 0.59 -29.45
N VAL A 489 -13.12 0.38 -28.12
CA VAL A 489 -14.37 0.20 -27.40
C VAL A 489 -14.38 1.05 -26.12
N LEU A 490 -15.49 1.69 -25.83
CA LEU A 490 -15.74 2.47 -24.62
C LEU A 490 -16.77 1.75 -23.74
N LYS A 491 -16.38 1.32 -22.54
CA LYS A 491 -17.26 0.71 -21.54
C LYS A 491 -17.81 1.81 -20.62
N LEU A 492 -19.12 1.90 -20.53
CA LEU A 492 -19.83 2.95 -19.82
C LEU A 492 -20.40 2.38 -18.53
N ASP A 493 -19.87 2.77 -17.38
CA ASP A 493 -20.41 2.35 -16.10
C ASP A 493 -21.77 3.01 -15.83
N MET A 494 -22.82 2.19 -15.70
CA MET A 494 -24.16 2.66 -15.35
C MET A 494 -24.31 3.09 -13.91
N GLY A 495 -23.32 2.83 -13.04
CA GLY A 495 -23.32 3.24 -11.65
C GLY A 495 -23.32 4.76 -11.47
N PHE A 496 -22.83 5.55 -12.44
CA PHE A 496 -22.92 7.01 -12.40
C PHE A 496 -24.36 7.54 -12.65
N LEU A 497 -25.24 6.75 -13.25
CA LEU A 497 -26.67 7.03 -13.35
C LEU A 497 -27.37 6.48 -12.11
N LYS A 498 -27.41 7.24 -11.03
CA LYS A 498 -28.23 6.88 -9.87
C LYS A 498 -29.68 6.72 -10.31
N SER A 499 -30.41 5.79 -9.66
CA SER A 499 -31.80 5.38 -10.01
C SER A 499 -32.82 6.51 -10.11
N SER A 500 -32.51 7.72 -9.61
CA SER A 500 -33.33 8.94 -9.76
C SER A 500 -33.02 9.77 -11.03
N ASP A 501 -31.93 9.49 -11.75
CA ASP A 501 -31.40 10.32 -12.85
C ASP A 501 -31.72 9.78 -14.26
N TYR A 502 -32.58 8.73 -14.39
CA TYR A 502 -33.23 8.40 -15.69
C TYR A 502 -34.12 9.55 -16.18
N SER A 503 -34.28 10.60 -15.36
CA SER A 503 -34.88 11.88 -15.73
C SER A 503 -33.96 12.64 -16.71
N ALA A 504 -34.53 13.52 -17.49
CA ALA A 504 -34.01 14.21 -18.68
C ALA A 504 -32.52 14.63 -18.73
N LYS A 505 -31.83 14.81 -17.58
CA LYS A 505 -30.42 15.23 -17.55
C LYS A 505 -29.42 14.07 -17.70
N GLY A 506 -29.59 12.96 -16.98
CA GLY A 506 -28.66 11.82 -17.03
C GLY A 506 -28.75 11.11 -18.38
N GLY A 507 -29.96 10.93 -18.91
CA GLY A 507 -30.19 10.37 -20.24
C GLY A 507 -29.58 11.21 -21.35
N ASN A 508 -29.60 12.54 -21.24
CA ASN A 508 -29.00 13.46 -22.22
C ASN A 508 -27.45 13.35 -22.23
N ILE A 509 -26.83 13.15 -21.08
CA ILE A 509 -25.36 12.97 -20.96
C ILE A 509 -24.97 11.67 -21.65
N LEU A 510 -25.63 10.56 -21.33
CA LEU A 510 -25.32 9.26 -21.93
C LEU A 510 -25.53 9.27 -23.45
N THR A 511 -26.62 9.89 -23.91
CA THR A 511 -26.87 10.08 -25.35
C THR A 511 -25.75 10.90 -26.01
N ALA A 512 -25.26 11.94 -25.35
CA ALA A 512 -24.15 12.74 -25.87
C ALA A 512 -22.84 11.93 -25.94
N ILE A 513 -22.57 11.10 -24.94
CA ILE A 513 -21.39 10.21 -24.93
C ILE A 513 -21.47 9.18 -26.04
N LEU A 514 -22.64 8.54 -26.24
CA LEU A 514 -22.84 7.58 -27.33
C LEU A 514 -22.60 8.21 -28.72
N LYS A 515 -23.15 9.41 -28.96
CA LYS A 515 -22.92 10.13 -30.21
C LYS A 515 -21.46 10.54 -30.40
N MET A 516 -20.79 10.92 -29.35
CA MET A 516 -19.37 11.24 -29.38
C MET A 516 -18.55 9.98 -29.74
N ALA A 517 -18.80 8.85 -29.08
CA ALA A 517 -18.12 7.59 -29.36
C ALA A 517 -18.34 7.14 -30.81
N GLU A 518 -19.57 7.25 -31.30
CA GLU A 518 -19.90 6.98 -32.69
C GLU A 518 -19.13 7.88 -33.67
N SER A 519 -19.05 9.17 -33.39
CA SER A 519 -18.28 10.14 -34.19
C SER A 519 -16.79 9.83 -34.23
N LEU A 520 -16.25 9.25 -33.14
CA LEU A 520 -14.87 8.80 -33.01
C LEU A 520 -14.65 7.36 -33.52
N LYS A 521 -15.72 6.72 -34.07
CA LYS A 521 -15.71 5.32 -34.55
C LYS A 521 -15.40 4.30 -33.47
N MET A 522 -15.70 4.59 -32.22
CA MET A 522 -15.58 3.69 -31.09
C MET A 522 -16.89 2.92 -30.88
N GLN A 523 -16.79 1.62 -30.58
CA GLN A 523 -17.94 0.87 -30.09
C GLN A 523 -18.22 1.23 -28.63
N THR A 524 -19.47 1.05 -28.20
CA THR A 524 -19.85 1.32 -26.81
C THR A 524 -20.50 0.09 -26.19
N ILE A 525 -20.13 -0.22 -24.93
CA ILE A 525 -20.75 -1.26 -24.11
C ILE A 525 -21.24 -0.59 -22.83
N ALA A 526 -22.52 -0.72 -22.48
CA ALA A 526 -23.03 -0.26 -21.19
C ALA A 526 -22.91 -1.39 -20.16
N GLU A 527 -22.27 -1.08 -19.04
CA GLU A 527 -22.02 -2.02 -17.95
C GLU A 527 -22.96 -1.82 -16.76
N GLY A 528 -23.01 -2.83 -15.87
CA GLY A 528 -23.84 -2.73 -14.66
C GLY A 528 -25.34 -2.70 -14.95
N VAL A 529 -25.77 -3.28 -16.06
CA VAL A 529 -27.19 -3.36 -16.41
C VAL A 529 -27.88 -4.44 -15.58
N GLU A 530 -28.79 -4.02 -14.69
CA GLU A 530 -29.44 -4.90 -13.72
C GLU A 530 -30.94 -5.05 -13.95
N THR A 531 -31.59 -4.10 -14.66
CA THR A 531 -33.05 -4.09 -14.80
C THR A 531 -33.50 -4.00 -16.25
N LYS A 532 -34.74 -4.42 -16.50
CA LYS A 532 -35.38 -4.34 -17.82
C LYS A 532 -35.55 -2.88 -18.26
N GLU A 533 -35.87 -2.00 -17.35
CA GLU A 533 -36.04 -0.57 -17.60
C GLU A 533 -34.74 0.06 -18.13
N GLN A 534 -33.60 -0.36 -17.57
CA GLN A 534 -32.27 0.05 -18.06
C GLN A 534 -32.04 -0.42 -19.50
N VAL A 535 -32.38 -1.66 -19.79
CA VAL A 535 -32.26 -2.19 -21.18
C VAL A 535 -33.13 -1.41 -22.16
N GLU A 536 -34.41 -1.16 -21.82
CA GLU A 536 -35.34 -0.39 -22.67
C GLU A 536 -34.84 1.05 -22.88
N PHE A 537 -34.34 1.66 -21.83
CA PHE A 537 -33.74 2.99 -21.92
C PHE A 537 -32.51 2.98 -22.85
N LEU A 538 -31.56 2.05 -22.67
CA LEU A 538 -30.36 1.93 -23.50
C LEU A 538 -30.71 1.69 -24.99
N LYS A 539 -31.72 0.87 -25.26
CA LYS A 539 -32.27 0.69 -26.62
C LYS A 539 -32.78 2.00 -27.19
N SER A 540 -33.51 2.79 -26.39
CA SER A 540 -34.13 4.04 -26.86
C SER A 540 -33.11 5.11 -27.26
N ILE A 541 -31.91 5.07 -26.69
CA ILE A 541 -30.79 6.00 -26.97
C ILE A 541 -29.78 5.44 -27.97
N GLY A 542 -30.02 4.23 -28.52
CA GLY A 542 -29.20 3.63 -29.57
C GLY A 542 -27.97 2.85 -29.07
N CYS A 543 -27.86 2.53 -27.76
CA CYS A 543 -26.84 1.63 -27.25
C CYS A 543 -27.13 0.20 -27.73
N LYS A 544 -26.12 -0.48 -28.31
CA LYS A 544 -26.28 -1.81 -28.90
C LYS A 544 -25.76 -2.93 -28.04
N TYR A 545 -24.75 -2.66 -27.25
CA TYR A 545 -24.05 -3.69 -26.50
C TYR A 545 -24.09 -3.41 -24.99
N VAL A 546 -24.31 -4.46 -24.22
CA VAL A 546 -24.48 -4.37 -22.77
C VAL A 546 -23.83 -5.53 -22.07
N GLN A 547 -23.49 -5.28 -20.81
CA GLN A 547 -23.03 -6.28 -19.85
C GLN A 547 -23.69 -5.99 -18.51
N GLY A 548 -24.16 -7.04 -17.81
CA GLY A 548 -24.73 -6.84 -16.48
C GLY A 548 -25.58 -8.02 -16.00
N PHE A 549 -25.95 -7.95 -14.72
CA PHE A 549 -26.66 -9.04 -14.03
C PHE A 549 -28.08 -9.30 -14.56
N TYR A 550 -28.64 -8.36 -15.28
CA TYR A 550 -29.91 -8.58 -15.96
C TYR A 550 -29.83 -9.75 -16.95
N TYR A 551 -28.73 -9.87 -17.66
CA TYR A 551 -28.50 -10.96 -18.62
C TYR A 551 -27.79 -12.14 -17.99
N SER A 552 -26.66 -11.91 -17.35
CA SER A 552 -25.87 -12.95 -16.70
C SER A 552 -24.91 -12.37 -15.66
N LYS A 553 -24.77 -13.10 -14.55
CA LYS A 553 -23.64 -12.92 -13.65
C LYS A 553 -22.39 -13.54 -14.27
N PRO A 554 -21.18 -13.21 -13.79
CA PRO A 554 -19.98 -13.96 -14.12
C PRO A 554 -20.16 -15.46 -13.88
N LEU A 555 -19.86 -16.27 -14.87
CA LEU A 555 -20.06 -17.73 -14.85
C LEU A 555 -18.71 -18.45 -14.84
N PRO A 556 -18.60 -19.60 -14.13
CA PRO A 556 -17.51 -20.53 -14.38
C PRO A 556 -17.46 -20.91 -15.86
N VAL A 557 -16.24 -21.15 -16.40
CA VAL A 557 -16.07 -21.39 -17.86
C VAL A 557 -16.98 -22.51 -18.37
N GLY A 558 -17.16 -23.61 -17.60
CA GLY A 558 -18.03 -24.72 -18.02
C GLY A 558 -19.53 -24.35 -18.12
N GLU A 559 -19.99 -23.36 -17.33
CA GLU A 559 -21.36 -22.84 -17.44
C GLU A 559 -21.48 -21.87 -18.62
N PHE A 560 -20.46 -21.06 -18.86
CA PHE A 560 -20.39 -20.19 -20.03
C PHE A 560 -20.38 -21.02 -21.33
N GLU A 561 -19.64 -22.14 -21.40
CA GLU A 561 -19.64 -23.07 -22.53
C GLU A 561 -21.05 -23.62 -22.83
N LYS A 562 -21.82 -23.96 -21.79
CA LYS A 562 -23.22 -24.40 -21.95
C LYS A 562 -24.11 -23.26 -22.46
N LEU A 563 -23.92 -22.05 -21.94
CA LEU A 563 -24.71 -20.89 -22.34
C LEU A 563 -24.58 -20.60 -23.84
N ILE A 564 -23.32 -20.56 -24.36
CA ILE A 564 -23.10 -20.32 -25.80
C ILE A 564 -23.58 -21.47 -26.69
N SER A 565 -23.62 -22.72 -26.17
CA SER A 565 -24.15 -23.86 -26.93
C SER A 565 -25.67 -23.86 -27.04
N ASN A 566 -26.36 -23.39 -25.99
CA ASN A 566 -27.83 -23.36 -25.95
C ASN A 566 -28.47 -22.21 -26.79
N ILE A 567 -27.71 -21.20 -27.15
CA ILE A 567 -28.20 -20.09 -28.00
C ILE A 567 -28.34 -20.52 -29.49
N LYS A 568 -27.84 -21.71 -29.82
CA LYS A 568 -27.95 -22.29 -31.18
C LYS A 568 -29.24 -23.07 -31.44
N GLU A 569 -30.04 -23.39 -30.42
CA GLU A 569 -31.38 -23.98 -30.56
C GLU A 569 -32.47 -22.88 -30.51
#